data_4539c827d3c95a9b0183f14610c30d79
#
_entry.id   4539c827d3c95a9b0183f14610c30d79
#
_cell.length_a   1.000
_cell.length_b   1.000
_cell.length_c   1.000
_cell.angle_alpha   90.00
_cell.angle_beta   90.00
_cell.angle_gamma   90.00
#
_symmetry.space_group_name_H-M   'P 1'
#
loop_
_entity.id
_entity.type
_entity.pdbx_description
1 polymer ?
#
loop_
_entity_poly.entity_id
_entity_poly.type
_entity_poly.pdbx_seq_one_letter_code
_entity_poly.pdbx_strand_id
1 'polypeptide(L)'
;MNQKTLTLIIVAVLAIAVVAVAAYFLMGTEETPEDTITVENATSLQFSVDLTLEETSLGSYVYSAKNIGTTDLMIRVEIPDPSGDLIYIVNGADQTAWAYAAEEWMDLSETFTNEWDMWSTTMNGYKDSLTTWEQGDWTFTDTDGTGVRVYNISIDPALADSLFAP
;
A
#
# COMPACT_ATOMS: atom_id res chain seq x y z
N MET A 1 8.25 22.88 1.23
CA MET A 1 8.75 22.03 0.13
C MET A 1 7.84 22.28 -1.07
N ASN A 2 8.34 22.34 -2.30
CA ASN A 2 7.47 22.66 -3.44
C ASN A 2 6.61 21.42 -3.77
N GLN A 3 5.31 21.60 -4.03
CA GLN A 3 4.34 20.55 -4.31
C GLN A 3 4.84 19.56 -5.39
N LYS A 4 5.51 20.08 -6.43
CA LYS A 4 6.14 19.26 -7.48
C LYS A 4 7.28 18.35 -6.98
N THR A 5 8.03 18.83 -5.96
CA THR A 5 9.12 18.05 -5.36
C THR A 5 8.56 16.92 -4.49
N LEU A 6 7.47 17.20 -3.75
CA LEU A 6 6.77 16.21 -2.94
C LEU A 6 6.20 15.08 -3.82
N THR A 7 5.48 15.44 -4.90
CA THR A 7 4.93 14.46 -5.86
C THR A 7 6.03 13.63 -6.49
N LEU A 8 7.18 14.22 -6.83
CA LEU A 8 8.30 13.50 -7.46
C LEU A 8 8.95 12.49 -6.50
N ILE A 9 9.07 12.84 -5.22
CA ILE A 9 9.62 11.96 -4.17
C ILE A 9 8.66 10.78 -3.95
N ILE A 10 7.35 11.03 -3.84
CA ILE A 10 6.34 9.99 -3.64
C ILE A 10 6.32 9.01 -4.82
N VAL A 11 6.32 9.52 -6.05
CA VAL A 11 6.35 8.69 -7.27
C VAL A 11 7.63 7.85 -7.36
N ALA A 12 8.79 8.41 -7.00
CA ALA A 12 10.06 7.68 -7.00
C ALA A 12 10.07 6.55 -5.97
N VAL A 13 9.59 6.81 -4.75
CA VAL A 13 9.54 5.81 -3.67
C VAL A 13 8.55 4.68 -4.01
N LEU A 14 7.40 5.01 -4.60
CA LEU A 14 6.40 4.02 -5.03
C LEU A 14 6.91 3.16 -6.20
N ALA A 15 7.63 3.75 -7.16
CA ALA A 15 8.21 3.00 -8.26
C ALA A 15 9.23 1.95 -7.78
N ILE A 16 10.02 2.27 -6.75
CA ILE A 16 10.97 1.34 -6.12
C ILE A 16 10.23 0.19 -5.45
N ALA A 17 9.16 0.47 -4.68
CA ALA A 17 8.37 -0.55 -4.01
C ALA A 17 7.73 -1.55 -4.99
N VAL A 18 7.19 -1.06 -6.12
CA VAL A 18 6.58 -1.91 -7.16
C VAL A 18 7.61 -2.82 -7.83
N VAL A 19 8.83 -2.35 -8.07
CA VAL A 19 9.90 -3.16 -8.69
C VAL A 19 10.37 -4.26 -7.72
N ALA A 20 10.52 -3.96 -6.43
CA ALA A 20 10.91 -4.93 -5.42
C ALA A 20 9.88 -6.07 -5.29
N VAL A 21 8.59 -5.73 -5.34
CA VAL A 21 7.49 -6.69 -5.28
C VAL A 21 7.43 -7.56 -6.55
N ALA A 22 7.64 -6.99 -7.74
CA ALA A 22 7.60 -7.73 -9.00
C ALA A 22 8.72 -8.77 -9.14
N ALA A 23 9.90 -8.53 -8.56
CA ALA A 23 11.03 -9.46 -8.60
C ALA A 23 10.75 -10.76 -7.83
N TYR A 24 9.93 -10.71 -6.77
CA TYR A 24 9.57 -11.88 -5.95
C TYR A 24 8.72 -12.91 -6.71
N PHE A 25 7.87 -12.48 -7.66
CA PHE A 25 6.99 -13.37 -8.45
C PHE A 25 7.72 -14.41 -9.30
N LEU A 26 9.00 -14.22 -9.58
CA LEU A 26 9.76 -15.14 -10.44
C LEU A 26 10.26 -16.38 -9.70
N MET A 27 10.02 -16.52 -8.40
CA MET A 27 10.63 -17.56 -7.55
C MET A 27 9.63 -18.54 -6.90
N GLY A 28 8.38 -18.63 -7.37
CA GLY A 28 7.26 -19.35 -6.75
C GLY A 28 7.41 -20.84 -6.47
N THR A 29 6.66 -21.33 -5.49
CA THR A 29 6.24 -22.74 -5.32
C THR A 29 4.87 -22.84 -4.64
N GLU A 30 4.06 -23.84 -5.10
CA GLU A 30 2.69 -24.12 -4.68
C GLU A 30 2.62 -25.00 -3.42
N GLU A 31 1.56 -24.84 -2.60
CA GLU A 31 0.76 -25.94 -2.02
C GLU A 31 -0.49 -25.41 -1.28
N THR A 32 -1.60 -26.15 -1.42
CA THR A 32 -2.94 -25.82 -0.91
C THR A 32 -3.17 -26.47 0.45
N PRO A 33 -3.93 -25.83 1.33
CA PRO A 33 -4.93 -26.48 2.15
C PRO A 33 -6.02 -25.66 2.83
N GLU A 34 -6.94 -26.29 3.50
CA GLU A 34 -7.92 -25.92 4.54
C GLU A 34 -8.25 -24.41 4.76
N ASP A 35 -9.52 -24.11 5.06
CA ASP A 35 -10.16 -22.80 5.33
C ASP A 35 -9.44 -21.89 6.37
N THR A 36 -8.16 -21.74 6.22
CA THR A 36 -7.39 -20.74 6.97
C THR A 36 -7.59 -19.39 6.30
N ILE A 37 -8.01 -18.39 7.04
CA ILE A 37 -8.03 -17.00 6.56
C ILE A 37 -6.59 -16.64 6.22
N THR A 38 -6.31 -16.51 4.93
CA THR A 38 -4.98 -16.17 4.40
C THR A 38 -5.04 -14.82 3.70
N VAL A 39 -3.90 -14.20 3.49
CA VAL A 39 -3.82 -12.95 2.72
C VAL A 39 -4.40 -13.13 1.31
N GLU A 40 -4.28 -14.31 0.71
CA GLU A 40 -4.82 -14.61 -0.62
C GLU A 40 -6.35 -14.41 -0.68
N ASN A 41 -7.07 -14.87 0.34
CA ASN A 41 -8.53 -14.82 0.41
C ASN A 41 -9.06 -13.61 1.19
N ALA A 42 -8.19 -12.72 1.64
CA ALA A 42 -8.56 -11.57 2.43
C ALA A 42 -9.47 -10.62 1.65
N THR A 43 -10.56 -10.19 2.29
CA THR A 43 -11.47 -9.14 1.79
C THR A 43 -11.08 -7.75 2.30
N SER A 44 -10.32 -7.71 3.39
CA SER A 44 -9.68 -6.50 3.91
C SER A 44 -8.29 -6.80 4.46
N LEU A 45 -7.40 -5.82 4.38
CA LEU A 45 -6.03 -5.90 4.90
C LEU A 45 -5.63 -4.57 5.54
N GLN A 46 -4.86 -4.67 6.62
CA GLN A 46 -4.14 -3.53 7.17
C GLN A 46 -2.72 -3.96 7.51
N PHE A 47 -1.73 -3.15 7.15
CA PHE A 47 -0.33 -3.40 7.45
C PHE A 47 0.49 -2.12 7.38
N SER A 48 1.68 -2.17 7.98
CA SER A 48 2.69 -1.11 7.91
C SER A 48 3.85 -1.55 7.01
N VAL A 49 4.47 -0.58 6.33
CA VAL A 49 5.63 -0.81 5.46
C VAL A 49 6.72 0.18 5.80
N ASP A 50 7.94 -0.32 6.03
CA ASP A 50 9.14 0.49 6.06
C ASP A 50 9.93 0.25 4.77
N LEU A 51 10.37 1.34 4.14
CA LEU A 51 11.24 1.30 2.96
C LEU A 51 12.64 1.81 3.34
N THR A 52 13.65 1.12 2.86
CA THR A 52 15.06 1.50 3.06
C THR A 52 15.82 1.43 1.74
N LEU A 53 16.87 2.22 1.61
CA LEU A 53 17.87 2.08 0.55
C LEU A 53 19.25 2.09 1.22
N GLU A 54 20.03 1.02 1.03
CA GLU A 54 21.35 0.85 1.67
C GLU A 54 21.27 1.13 3.19
N GLU A 55 20.25 0.54 3.87
CA GLU A 55 19.95 0.71 5.31
C GLU A 55 19.45 2.12 5.70
N THR A 56 19.39 3.08 4.77
CA THR A 56 18.84 4.41 5.03
C THR A 56 17.30 4.38 4.87
N SER A 57 16.56 4.84 5.88
CA SER A 57 15.10 4.93 5.79
C SER A 57 14.67 5.90 4.70
N LEU A 58 13.81 5.43 3.81
CA LEU A 58 13.11 6.23 2.79
C LEU A 58 11.73 6.68 3.25
N GLY A 59 11.14 6.02 4.25
CA GLY A 59 9.84 6.34 4.80
C GLY A 59 9.10 5.12 5.35
N SER A 60 8.03 5.41 6.05
CA SER A 60 7.08 4.42 6.58
C SER A 60 5.69 4.72 6.06
N TYR A 61 4.90 3.67 5.84
CA TYR A 61 3.55 3.74 5.28
C TYR A 61 2.61 2.85 6.06
N VAL A 62 1.37 3.28 6.24
CA VAL A 62 0.30 2.42 6.76
C VAL A 62 -0.75 2.25 5.67
N TYR A 63 -0.98 1.02 5.27
CA TYR A 63 -1.97 0.65 4.28
C TYR A 63 -3.20 0.07 4.96
N SER A 64 -4.37 0.52 4.55
CA SER A 64 -5.66 -0.05 4.89
C SER A 64 -6.46 -0.23 3.61
N ALA A 65 -6.96 -1.45 3.37
CA ALA A 65 -7.76 -1.74 2.18
C ALA A 65 -8.94 -2.62 2.54
N LYS A 66 -10.07 -2.42 1.89
CA LYS A 66 -11.26 -3.27 1.99
C LYS A 66 -11.93 -3.46 0.64
N ASN A 67 -12.83 -4.45 0.55
CA ASN A 67 -13.45 -4.91 -0.69
C ASN A 67 -12.39 -5.39 -1.71
N ILE A 68 -11.33 -5.99 -1.22
CA ILE A 68 -10.20 -6.47 -2.03
C ILE A 68 -10.70 -7.53 -3.03
N GLY A 69 -10.24 -7.44 -4.27
CA GLY A 69 -10.66 -8.34 -5.34
C GLY A 69 -11.95 -7.94 -6.05
N THR A 70 -12.54 -6.79 -5.71
CA THR A 70 -13.74 -6.25 -6.37
C THR A 70 -13.48 -4.89 -7.01
N THR A 71 -14.43 -4.41 -7.82
CA THR A 71 -14.40 -3.04 -8.36
C THR A 71 -14.63 -1.97 -7.30
N ASP A 72 -15.14 -2.36 -6.13
CA ASP A 72 -15.46 -1.48 -5.00
C ASP A 72 -14.31 -1.39 -3.99
N LEU A 73 -13.10 -1.80 -4.40
CA LEU A 73 -11.89 -1.69 -3.59
C LEU A 73 -11.72 -0.26 -3.10
N MET A 74 -11.50 -0.13 -1.80
CA MET A 74 -11.14 1.13 -1.14
C MET A 74 -9.76 0.99 -0.53
N ILE A 75 -8.92 1.98 -0.74
CA ILE A 75 -7.55 2.02 -0.23
C ILE A 75 -7.33 3.34 0.52
N ARG A 76 -6.73 3.26 1.69
CA ARG A 76 -6.18 4.38 2.43
C ARG A 76 -4.70 4.13 2.70
N VAL A 77 -3.88 5.11 2.41
CA VAL A 77 -2.44 5.10 2.69
C VAL A 77 -2.10 6.30 3.54
N GLU A 78 -1.51 6.05 4.69
CA GLU A 78 -1.00 7.09 5.59
C GLU A 78 0.53 7.08 5.54
N ILE A 79 1.11 8.25 5.36
CA ILE A 79 2.55 8.47 5.31
C ILE A 79 2.90 9.43 6.43
N PRO A 80 3.34 8.92 7.60
CA PRO A 80 3.76 9.78 8.70
C PRO A 80 4.95 10.65 8.27
N ASP A 81 4.85 11.96 8.46
CA ASP A 81 5.91 12.90 8.16
C ASP A 81 6.05 13.91 9.32
N PRO A 82 7.26 14.23 9.79
CA PRO A 82 7.46 15.20 10.86
C PRO A 82 6.90 16.62 10.58
N SER A 83 6.66 16.94 9.30
CA SER A 83 6.09 18.21 8.88
C SER A 83 4.56 18.19 8.73
N GLY A 84 3.93 17.04 8.97
CA GLY A 84 2.50 16.80 8.85
C GLY A 84 2.21 15.53 8.03
N ASP A 85 1.27 14.74 8.50
CA ASP A 85 0.91 13.48 7.85
C ASP A 85 0.38 13.73 6.43
N LEU A 86 0.74 12.82 5.53
CA LEU A 86 0.13 12.71 4.22
C LEU A 86 -0.81 11.52 4.21
N ILE A 87 -2.02 11.71 3.71
CA ILE A 87 -3.01 10.63 3.61
C ILE A 87 -3.54 10.61 2.18
N TYR A 88 -3.61 9.42 1.59
CA TYR A 88 -4.27 9.19 0.31
C TYR A 88 -5.45 8.25 0.51
N ILE A 89 -6.57 8.57 -0.13
CA ILE A 89 -7.76 7.72 -0.16
C ILE A 89 -8.16 7.54 -1.62
N VAL A 90 -8.41 6.29 -2.00
CA VAL A 90 -8.95 5.94 -3.33
C VAL A 90 -10.13 5.02 -3.15
N ASN A 91 -11.27 5.36 -3.76
CA ASN A 91 -12.52 4.62 -3.67
C ASN A 91 -12.98 4.20 -5.08
N GLY A 92 -12.91 2.89 -5.36
CA GLY A 92 -13.28 2.33 -6.65
C GLY A 92 -14.77 2.42 -6.95
N ALA A 93 -15.64 2.27 -5.93
CA ALA A 93 -17.09 2.31 -6.12
C ALA A 93 -17.57 3.68 -6.62
N ASP A 94 -17.03 4.75 -6.04
CA ASP A 94 -17.44 6.13 -6.36
C ASP A 94 -16.52 6.78 -7.40
N GLN A 95 -15.42 6.13 -7.76
CA GLN A 95 -14.35 6.65 -8.62
C GLN A 95 -13.82 8.00 -8.11
N THR A 96 -13.58 8.08 -6.81
CA THR A 96 -13.04 9.27 -6.14
C THR A 96 -11.65 9.02 -5.58
N ALA A 97 -10.83 10.06 -5.58
CA ALA A 97 -9.51 10.07 -4.96
C ALA A 97 -9.31 11.36 -4.17
N TRP A 98 -8.68 11.24 -3.02
CA TRP A 98 -8.42 12.34 -2.09
C TRP A 98 -7.00 12.28 -1.58
N ALA A 99 -6.41 13.45 -1.34
CA ALA A 99 -5.16 13.58 -0.61
C ALA A 99 -5.32 14.58 0.53
N TYR A 100 -4.79 14.24 1.69
CA TYR A 100 -4.64 15.16 2.82
C TYR A 100 -3.19 15.58 2.95
N ALA A 101 -2.92 16.87 2.94
CA ALA A 101 -1.62 17.44 3.15
C ALA A 101 -1.76 18.89 3.65
N ALA A 102 -0.83 19.34 4.50
CA ALA A 102 -0.84 20.70 5.04
C ALA A 102 -2.17 21.08 5.73
N GLU A 103 -2.76 20.14 6.45
CA GLU A 103 -4.03 20.25 7.19
C GLU A 103 -5.27 20.48 6.31
N GLU A 104 -5.19 20.18 5.00
CA GLU A 104 -6.30 20.34 4.06
C GLU A 104 -6.49 19.09 3.20
N TRP A 105 -7.75 18.75 2.89
CA TRP A 105 -8.12 17.74 1.91
C TRP A 105 -8.15 18.34 0.50
N MET A 106 -7.58 17.63 -0.45
CA MET A 106 -7.57 17.94 -1.87
C MET A 106 -8.33 16.86 -2.64
N ASP A 107 -9.29 17.26 -3.45
CA ASP A 107 -9.99 16.36 -4.37
C ASP A 107 -9.10 16.07 -5.59
N LEU A 108 -8.77 14.80 -5.80
CA LEU A 108 -7.99 14.28 -6.92
C LEU A 108 -8.83 13.46 -7.90
N SER A 109 -10.16 13.51 -7.78
CA SER A 109 -11.07 12.66 -8.57
C SER A 109 -11.00 12.95 -10.07
N GLU A 110 -10.58 14.14 -10.50
CA GLU A 110 -10.32 14.44 -11.92
C GLU A 110 -9.18 13.58 -12.51
N THR A 111 -8.25 13.12 -11.66
CA THR A 111 -7.13 12.23 -12.03
C THR A 111 -7.29 10.81 -11.48
N PHE A 112 -8.52 10.42 -11.13
CA PHE A 112 -8.83 9.15 -10.49
C PHE A 112 -8.15 7.96 -11.13
N THR A 113 -8.15 7.85 -12.46
CA THR A 113 -7.53 6.71 -13.15
C THR A 113 -6.05 6.56 -12.80
N ASN A 114 -5.30 7.66 -12.71
CA ASN A 114 -3.88 7.63 -12.39
C ASN A 114 -3.67 7.22 -10.91
N GLU A 115 -4.47 7.79 -10.01
CA GLU A 115 -4.43 7.46 -8.57
C GLU A 115 -4.82 6.00 -8.35
N TRP A 116 -5.87 5.54 -9.03
CA TRP A 116 -6.33 4.16 -8.99
C TRP A 116 -5.24 3.19 -9.46
N ASP A 117 -4.67 3.42 -10.64
CA ASP A 117 -3.65 2.54 -11.21
C ASP A 117 -2.43 2.44 -10.28
N MET A 118 -2.01 3.56 -9.70
CA MET A 118 -0.88 3.60 -8.78
C MET A 118 -1.17 2.83 -7.49
N TRP A 119 -2.24 3.17 -6.78
CA TRP A 119 -2.50 2.64 -5.45
C TRP A 119 -3.02 1.21 -5.48
N SER A 120 -3.88 0.85 -6.46
CA SER A 120 -4.36 -0.53 -6.60
C SER A 120 -3.25 -1.49 -7.03
N THR A 121 -2.36 -1.08 -7.93
CA THR A 121 -1.20 -1.89 -8.32
C THR A 121 -0.27 -2.12 -7.14
N THR A 122 0.03 -1.08 -6.36
CA THR A 122 0.88 -1.18 -5.18
C THR A 122 0.25 -2.09 -4.11
N MET A 123 -1.04 -1.91 -3.82
CA MET A 123 -1.75 -2.73 -2.85
C MET A 123 -1.80 -4.21 -3.25
N ASN A 124 -2.13 -4.48 -4.53
CA ASN A 124 -2.13 -5.84 -5.06
C ASN A 124 -0.73 -6.47 -5.01
N GLY A 125 0.32 -5.71 -5.32
CA GLY A 125 1.69 -6.17 -5.22
C GLY A 125 2.08 -6.60 -3.80
N TYR A 126 1.70 -5.84 -2.77
CA TYR A 126 1.90 -6.28 -1.39
C TYR A 126 1.06 -7.50 -1.04
N LYS A 127 -0.23 -7.52 -1.42
CA LYS A 127 -1.08 -8.69 -1.20
C LYS A 127 -0.46 -9.95 -1.79
N ASP A 128 -0.01 -9.89 -3.02
CA ASP A 128 0.58 -11.02 -3.73
C ASP A 128 1.89 -11.49 -3.06
N SER A 129 2.72 -10.55 -2.61
CA SER A 129 3.96 -10.86 -1.89
C SER A 129 3.71 -11.51 -0.52
N LEU A 130 2.58 -11.20 0.10
CA LEU A 130 2.19 -11.73 1.41
C LEU A 130 1.40 -13.04 1.32
N THR A 131 1.20 -13.63 0.13
CA THR A 131 0.45 -14.90 0.00
C THR A 131 1.07 -16.06 0.77
N THR A 132 2.38 -16.06 0.93
CA THR A 132 3.14 -17.07 1.69
C THR A 132 3.44 -16.66 3.13
N TRP A 133 2.95 -15.48 3.56
CA TRP A 133 3.16 -15.01 4.92
C TRP A 133 2.30 -15.79 5.91
N GLU A 134 2.91 -16.28 6.99
CA GLU A 134 2.23 -17.01 8.05
C GLU A 134 2.15 -16.17 9.34
N GLN A 135 3.26 -15.55 9.75
CA GLN A 135 3.33 -14.74 10.97
C GLN A 135 4.57 -13.85 11.02
N GLY A 136 4.50 -12.82 11.87
CA GLY A 136 5.63 -11.91 12.12
C GLY A 136 5.79 -10.86 11.01
N ASP A 137 7.01 -10.38 10.84
CA ASP A 137 7.35 -9.40 9.81
C ASP A 137 7.71 -10.14 8.52
N TRP A 138 7.24 -9.61 7.38
CA TRP A 138 7.72 -10.02 6.08
C TRP A 138 8.79 -9.04 5.59
N THR A 139 9.92 -9.55 5.11
CA THR A 139 11.04 -8.71 4.64
C THR A 139 11.53 -9.16 3.28
N PHE A 140 11.90 -8.18 2.47
CA PHE A 140 12.55 -8.39 1.18
C PHE A 140 13.68 -7.38 1.01
N THR A 141 14.77 -7.77 0.38
CA THR A 141 15.87 -6.87 0.01
C THR A 141 16.28 -7.19 -1.42
N ASP A 142 16.25 -6.18 -2.29
CA ASP A 142 16.67 -6.30 -3.68
C ASP A 142 18.20 -6.18 -3.82
N THR A 143 18.70 -6.54 -4.99
CA THR A 143 20.13 -6.51 -5.34
C THR A 143 20.71 -5.10 -5.40
N ASP A 144 19.88 -4.08 -5.55
CA ASP A 144 20.25 -2.66 -5.53
C ASP A 144 20.32 -2.07 -4.11
N GLY A 145 20.06 -2.89 -3.07
CA GLY A 145 20.04 -2.47 -1.68
C GLY A 145 18.71 -1.90 -1.21
N THR A 146 17.65 -1.93 -2.04
CA THR A 146 16.30 -1.56 -1.62
C THR A 146 15.75 -2.61 -0.68
N GLY A 147 15.39 -2.21 0.55
CA GLY A 147 14.77 -3.04 1.57
C GLY A 147 13.30 -2.68 1.77
N VAL A 148 12.48 -3.70 1.92
CA VAL A 148 11.05 -3.60 2.27
C VAL A 148 10.80 -4.45 3.50
N ARG A 149 10.19 -3.87 4.53
CA ARG A 149 9.69 -4.60 5.71
C ARG A 149 8.20 -4.34 5.83
N VAL A 150 7.40 -5.38 5.82
CA VAL A 150 5.94 -5.33 6.06
C VAL A 150 5.67 -5.92 7.44
N TYR A 151 4.95 -5.20 8.28
CA TYR A 151 4.70 -5.58 9.67
C TYR A 151 3.32 -5.08 10.13
N ASN A 152 2.91 -5.45 11.34
CA ASN A 152 1.56 -5.19 11.87
C ASN A 152 0.46 -5.69 10.92
N ILE A 153 0.68 -6.83 10.29
CA ILE A 153 -0.24 -7.38 9.28
C ILE A 153 -1.50 -7.90 9.99
N SER A 154 -2.65 -7.39 9.55
CA SER A 154 -3.97 -7.80 10.03
C SER A 154 -4.82 -8.22 8.83
N ILE A 155 -5.31 -9.46 8.86
CA ILE A 155 -6.16 -10.05 7.81
C ILE A 155 -7.62 -9.90 8.26
N ASP A 156 -8.47 -9.45 7.33
CA ASP A 156 -9.90 -9.20 7.53
C ASP A 156 -10.22 -8.33 8.76
N PRO A 157 -9.46 -7.23 9.03
CA PRO A 157 -9.83 -6.29 10.07
C PRO A 157 -11.18 -5.63 9.77
N ALA A 158 -11.95 -5.33 10.81
CA ALA A 158 -13.19 -4.57 10.69
C ALA A 158 -12.88 -3.08 10.44
N LEU A 159 -12.76 -2.68 9.18
CA LEU A 159 -12.48 -1.31 8.76
C LEU A 159 -13.78 -0.54 8.54
N ALA A 160 -13.98 0.56 9.27
CA ALA A 160 -15.16 1.42 9.11
C ALA A 160 -15.11 2.18 7.77
N ASP A 161 -16.28 2.42 7.15
CA ASP A 161 -16.37 3.17 5.89
C ASP A 161 -15.84 4.59 6.03
N SER A 162 -16.02 5.21 7.20
CA SER A 162 -15.50 6.54 7.50
C SER A 162 -13.97 6.65 7.44
N LEU A 163 -13.26 5.53 7.49
CA LEU A 163 -11.80 5.52 7.30
C LEU A 163 -11.41 5.88 5.85
N PHE A 164 -12.31 5.64 4.89
CA PHE A 164 -12.10 5.85 3.46
C PHE A 164 -12.87 7.07 2.92
N ALA A 165 -13.11 8.04 3.77
CA ALA A 165 -13.70 9.33 3.44
C ALA A 165 -12.80 10.48 3.93
N PRO A 166 -12.78 11.64 3.24
CA PRO A 166 -12.04 12.82 3.66
C PRO A 166 -12.59 13.47 4.92
#